data_065e625bc959d766793105187d4d13c1
#
_entry.id   065e625bc959d766793105187d4d13c1
#
_cell.length_a   1.000
_cell.length_b   1.000
_cell.length_c   1.000
_cell.angle_alpha   90.00
_cell.angle_beta   90.00
_cell.angle_gamma   90.00
#
_symmetry.space_group_name_H-M   'P 1'
#
loop_
_entity.id
_entity.type
_entity.pdbx_description
1 polymer ?
#
loop_
_entity_poly.entity_id
_entity_poly.type
_entity_poly.pdbx_seq_one_letter_code
_entity_poly.pdbx_strand_id
1 'polypeptide(L)'
;MKKASGIFQYYVEGDDEKRLIEVLKTDMRLIIPSKVQILNVVQERLTDLKLRTLQDRTTLVFVFDTDVGDPAILNENIRKAKKSSNIKDVYCVPQVKNIEDELIRSMGLKNIEEFLKSKSKKDFKRDMLKERNLKSKFESHHFDIQKLWAMNPATPFDKITNHSKKIKI
;
A
#
# COMPACT_ATOMS: atom_id res chain seq x y z
N MET A 1 -20.96 7.66 -10.76
CA MET A 1 -20.17 6.92 -9.78
C MET A 1 -20.34 7.55 -8.40
N LYS A 2 -20.82 6.79 -7.43
CA LYS A 2 -20.83 7.26 -6.04
C LYS A 2 -19.37 7.34 -5.58
N LYS A 3 -18.87 8.56 -5.29
CA LYS A 3 -17.62 8.74 -4.57
C LYS A 3 -17.68 7.91 -3.30
N ALA A 4 -16.67 7.08 -3.06
CA ALA A 4 -16.55 6.40 -1.78
C ALA A 4 -16.50 7.48 -0.69
N SER A 5 -17.62 7.67 -0.01
CA SER A 5 -17.72 8.62 1.09
C SER A 5 -17.24 7.92 2.35
N GLY A 6 -16.12 8.34 2.89
CA GLY A 6 -15.60 7.77 4.13
C GLY A 6 -14.25 8.36 4.51
N ILE A 7 -13.89 8.15 5.74
CA ILE A 7 -12.59 8.53 6.28
C ILE A 7 -11.69 7.31 6.19
N PHE A 8 -10.55 7.45 5.52
CA PHE A 8 -9.58 6.38 5.33
C PHE A 8 -8.27 6.75 6.01
N GLN A 9 -7.52 5.76 6.43
CA GLN A 9 -6.17 5.90 6.95
C GLN A 9 -5.32 4.79 6.39
N TYR A 10 -4.27 5.15 5.65
CA TYR A 10 -3.28 4.19 5.15
C TYR A 10 -2.18 3.96 6.16
N TYR A 11 -1.86 2.70 6.41
CA TYR A 11 -0.63 2.28 7.06
C TYR A 11 0.22 1.53 6.05
N VAL A 12 1.46 1.98 5.86
CA VAL A 12 2.39 1.44 4.87
C VAL A 12 3.70 1.05 5.54
N GLU A 13 4.44 0.15 4.90
CA GLU A 13 5.64 -0.45 5.49
C GLU A 13 6.79 0.54 5.66
N GLY A 14 7.01 1.40 4.67
CA GLY A 14 8.14 2.31 4.67
C GLY A 14 7.95 3.54 3.78
N ASP A 15 9.03 4.30 3.60
CA ASP A 15 9.03 5.56 2.84
C ASP A 15 8.68 5.36 1.37
N ASP A 16 9.10 4.26 0.76
CA ASP A 16 8.82 3.98 -0.66
C ASP A 16 7.32 3.80 -0.90
N GLU A 17 6.67 3.01 -0.07
CA GLU A 17 5.22 2.80 -0.12
C GLU A 17 4.48 4.10 0.16
N LYS A 18 4.94 4.88 1.13
CA LYS A 18 4.37 6.19 1.41
C LYS A 18 4.44 7.10 0.20
N ARG A 19 5.60 7.15 -0.47
CA ARG A 19 5.79 7.92 -1.69
C ARG A 19 4.85 7.46 -2.80
N LEU A 20 4.73 6.16 -3.00
CA LEU A 20 3.81 5.58 -3.99
C LEU A 20 2.37 6.00 -3.71
N ILE A 21 1.87 5.82 -2.49
CA ILE A 21 0.51 6.19 -2.11
C ILE A 21 0.28 7.69 -2.33
N GLU A 22 1.23 8.55 -1.95
CA GLU A 22 1.14 10.00 -2.14
C GLU A 22 0.94 10.37 -3.62
N VAL A 23 1.72 9.78 -4.50
CA VAL A 23 1.61 10.02 -5.95
C VAL A 23 0.28 9.51 -6.50
N LEU A 24 -0.10 8.29 -6.14
CA LEU A 24 -1.33 7.68 -6.63
C LEU A 24 -2.60 8.43 -6.18
N LYS A 25 -2.63 8.89 -4.94
CA LYS A 25 -3.82 9.59 -4.41
C LYS A 25 -3.88 11.07 -4.81
N THR A 26 -2.77 11.75 -4.87
CA THR A 26 -2.70 13.21 -5.04
C THR A 26 -2.44 13.62 -6.48
N ASP A 27 -1.36 13.11 -7.08
CA ASP A 27 -0.95 13.55 -8.42
C ASP A 27 -1.76 12.84 -9.51
N MET A 28 -1.95 11.54 -9.38
CA MET A 28 -2.62 10.71 -10.38
C MET A 28 -4.12 10.49 -10.11
N ARG A 29 -4.56 10.63 -8.87
CA ARG A 29 -5.95 10.46 -8.44
C ARG A 29 -6.54 9.10 -8.80
N LEU A 30 -5.75 8.05 -8.62
CA LEU A 30 -6.11 6.67 -8.98
C LEU A 30 -6.61 5.84 -7.79
N ILE A 31 -6.42 6.33 -6.58
CA ILE A 31 -6.88 5.67 -5.34
C ILE A 31 -7.55 6.68 -4.41
N ILE A 32 -8.31 6.17 -3.46
CA ILE A 32 -9.02 6.99 -2.48
C ILE A 32 -8.02 7.85 -1.70
N PRO A 33 -8.19 9.19 -1.68
CA PRO A 33 -7.29 10.08 -0.95
C PRO A 33 -7.50 9.99 0.56
N SER A 34 -6.42 9.90 1.32
CA SER A 34 -6.45 10.01 2.78
C SER A 34 -5.04 10.14 3.35
N LYS A 35 -4.94 10.22 4.69
CA LYS A 35 -3.67 10.29 5.40
C LYS A 35 -2.90 8.98 5.25
N VAL A 36 -1.58 9.10 5.21
CA VAL A 36 -0.65 7.97 5.14
C VAL A 36 0.32 8.05 6.31
N GLN A 37 0.48 6.96 7.05
CA GLN A 37 1.48 6.83 8.11
C GLN A 37 2.30 5.56 7.89
N ILE A 38 3.56 5.62 8.28
CA ILE A 38 4.45 4.46 8.23
C ILE A 38 4.20 3.61 9.48
N LEU A 39 3.77 2.39 9.27
CA LEU A 39 3.64 1.35 10.28
C LEU A 39 3.67 0.00 9.57
N ASN A 40 4.69 -0.80 9.84
CA ASN A 40 4.77 -2.15 9.27
C ASN A 40 3.85 -3.09 10.06
N VAL A 41 2.63 -3.27 9.58
CA VAL A 41 1.58 -4.04 10.27
C VAL A 41 1.85 -5.55 10.34
N VAL A 42 2.84 -6.04 9.60
CA VAL A 42 3.30 -7.43 9.67
C VAL A 42 4.28 -7.64 10.84
N GLN A 43 5.07 -6.63 11.19
CA GLN A 43 6.12 -6.70 12.21
C GLN A 43 5.78 -5.95 13.50
N GLU A 44 4.95 -4.92 13.43
CA GLU A 44 4.64 -4.04 14.56
C GLU A 44 3.17 -4.14 14.95
N ARG A 45 2.91 -4.14 16.25
CA ARG A 45 1.54 -4.16 16.79
C ARG A 45 0.94 -2.76 16.83
N LEU A 46 -0.30 -2.63 16.38
CA LEU A 46 -1.11 -1.43 16.60
C LEU A 46 -1.32 -1.22 18.10
N THR A 47 -1.11 0.01 18.54
CA THR A 47 -1.37 0.40 19.92
C THR A 47 -2.81 0.94 20.08
N ASP A 48 -3.35 0.83 21.29
CA ASP A 48 -4.64 1.43 21.61
C ASP A 48 -4.62 2.94 21.40
N LEU A 49 -3.49 3.58 21.72
CA LEU A 49 -3.32 5.01 21.51
C LEU A 49 -3.46 5.40 20.04
N LYS A 50 -2.82 4.68 19.13
CA LYS A 50 -2.95 4.93 17.68
C LYS A 50 -4.40 4.81 17.23
N LEU A 51 -5.11 3.78 17.67
CA LEU A 51 -6.51 3.57 17.31
C LEU A 51 -7.42 4.68 17.86
N ARG A 52 -7.20 5.13 19.11
CA ARG A 52 -8.00 6.19 19.74
C ARG A 52 -7.82 7.56 19.08
N THR A 53 -6.68 7.81 18.44
CA THR A 53 -6.43 9.09 17.75
C THR A 53 -7.11 9.18 16.39
N LEU A 54 -7.64 8.09 15.87
CA LEU A 54 -8.34 8.07 14.60
C LEU A 54 -9.76 8.60 14.74
N GLN A 55 -10.26 9.23 13.68
CA GLN A 55 -11.63 9.72 13.65
C GLN A 55 -12.62 8.56 13.70
N ASP A 56 -13.83 8.84 14.17
CA ASP A 56 -14.91 7.86 14.18
C ASP A 56 -15.24 7.43 12.74
N ARG A 57 -15.58 6.16 12.58
CA ARG A 57 -15.91 5.51 11.31
C ARG A 57 -14.77 5.51 10.28
N THR A 58 -13.52 5.45 10.75
CA THR A 58 -12.35 5.32 9.88
C THR A 58 -12.27 3.91 9.30
N THR A 59 -12.01 3.82 7.99
CA THR A 59 -11.57 2.59 7.35
C THR A 59 -10.05 2.58 7.27
N LEU A 60 -9.44 1.55 7.87
CA LEU A 60 -8.00 1.34 7.81
C LEU A 60 -7.61 0.59 6.55
N VAL A 61 -6.52 1.00 5.93
CA VAL A 61 -5.94 0.31 4.76
C VAL A 61 -4.51 -0.08 5.11
N PHE A 62 -4.25 -1.37 5.19
CA PHE A 62 -2.93 -1.93 5.46
C PHE A 62 -2.26 -2.32 4.16
N VAL A 63 -1.16 -1.65 3.81
CA VAL A 63 -0.33 -1.98 2.64
C VAL A 63 0.97 -2.60 3.14
N PHE A 64 1.24 -3.84 2.77
CA PHE A 64 2.36 -4.61 3.33
C PHE A 64 2.95 -5.59 2.34
N ASP A 65 4.24 -5.87 2.49
CA ASP A 65 4.97 -6.88 1.72
C ASP A 65 4.64 -8.29 2.21
N THR A 66 4.76 -9.27 1.32
CA THR A 66 4.48 -10.69 1.61
C THR A 66 5.68 -11.60 1.38
N ASP A 67 6.87 -11.04 1.20
CA ASP A 67 8.10 -11.80 0.94
C ASP A 67 8.84 -12.24 2.21
N VAL A 68 8.52 -11.65 3.36
CA VAL A 68 9.21 -11.92 4.64
C VAL A 68 8.19 -12.03 5.76
N GLY A 69 8.46 -12.92 6.71
CA GLY A 69 7.66 -13.05 7.93
C GLY A 69 6.43 -13.94 7.77
N ASP A 70 5.56 -13.86 8.74
CA ASP A 70 4.29 -14.58 8.79
C ASP A 70 3.15 -13.62 9.18
N PRO A 71 1.88 -14.01 9.00
CA PRO A 71 0.75 -13.12 9.24
C PRO A 71 0.28 -13.05 10.71
N ALA A 72 1.03 -13.54 11.69
CA ALA A 72 0.57 -13.60 13.08
C ALA A 72 0.27 -12.22 13.65
N ILE A 73 1.23 -11.29 13.59
CA ILE A 73 1.05 -9.91 14.05
C ILE A 73 0.01 -9.18 13.21
N LEU A 74 0.03 -9.37 11.89
CA LEU A 74 -0.97 -8.81 10.99
C LEU A 74 -2.39 -9.22 11.40
N ASN A 75 -2.62 -10.51 11.66
CA ASN A 75 -3.92 -11.01 12.10
C ASN A 75 -4.34 -10.42 13.45
N GLU A 76 -3.42 -10.26 14.39
CA GLU A 76 -3.68 -9.57 15.66
C GLU A 76 -4.11 -8.12 15.42
N ASN A 77 -3.41 -7.41 14.55
CA ASN A 77 -3.72 -6.03 14.20
C ASN A 77 -5.10 -5.89 13.56
N ILE A 78 -5.45 -6.79 12.64
CA ILE A 78 -6.78 -6.83 12.00
C ILE A 78 -7.87 -7.02 13.06
N ARG A 79 -7.72 -8.02 13.93
CA ARG A 79 -8.69 -8.30 15.00
C ARG A 79 -8.85 -7.13 15.96
N LYS A 80 -7.73 -6.55 16.38
CA LYS A 80 -7.72 -5.41 17.30
C LYS A 80 -8.41 -4.19 16.69
N ALA A 81 -8.10 -3.88 15.43
CA ALA A 81 -8.72 -2.77 14.72
C ALA A 81 -10.24 -2.98 14.58
N LYS A 82 -10.67 -4.18 14.18
CA LYS A 82 -12.10 -4.50 14.02
C LYS A 82 -12.90 -4.40 15.33
N LYS A 83 -12.27 -4.58 16.47
CA LYS A 83 -12.90 -4.42 17.80
C LYS A 83 -12.95 -2.96 18.26
N SER A 84 -12.23 -2.07 17.66
CA SER A 84 -12.20 -0.65 18.02
C SER A 84 -13.48 0.04 17.55
N SER A 85 -14.15 0.76 18.48
CA SER A 85 -15.44 1.40 18.21
C SER A 85 -15.39 2.48 17.13
N ASN A 86 -14.23 3.09 16.92
CA ASN A 86 -14.04 4.15 15.90
C ASN A 86 -13.61 3.63 14.53
N ILE A 87 -13.42 2.32 14.38
CA ILE A 87 -13.05 1.72 13.10
C ILE A 87 -14.28 1.12 12.43
N LYS A 88 -14.54 1.56 11.20
CA LYS A 88 -15.64 1.05 10.37
C LYS A 88 -15.26 -0.25 9.69
N ASP A 89 -14.05 -0.31 9.11
CA ASP A 89 -13.59 -1.47 8.33
C ASP A 89 -12.07 -1.52 8.27
N VAL A 90 -11.53 -2.68 7.90
CA VAL A 90 -10.10 -2.90 7.69
C VAL A 90 -9.90 -3.54 6.32
N TYR A 91 -9.18 -2.86 5.45
CA TYR A 91 -8.81 -3.36 4.12
C TYR A 91 -7.35 -3.75 4.10
N CYS A 92 -7.07 -4.94 3.59
CA CYS A 92 -5.71 -5.42 3.38
C CYS A 92 -5.33 -5.30 1.90
N VAL A 93 -4.15 -4.76 1.66
CA VAL A 93 -3.56 -4.60 0.32
C VAL A 93 -2.19 -5.27 0.34
N PRO A 94 -2.14 -6.59 0.12
CA PRO A 94 -0.86 -7.30 0.09
C PRO A 94 -0.09 -6.94 -1.19
N GLN A 95 1.16 -6.59 -1.02
CA GLN A 95 2.12 -6.49 -2.12
C GLN A 95 2.73 -7.87 -2.32
N VAL A 96 2.49 -8.48 -3.48
CA VAL A 96 2.97 -9.84 -3.74
C VAL A 96 4.44 -9.78 -4.06
N LYS A 97 5.17 -10.30 -3.13
CA LYS A 97 6.52 -10.13 -2.68
C LYS A 97 6.73 -8.73 -2.08
N ASN A 98 6.91 -7.70 -2.87
CA ASN A 98 7.26 -6.36 -2.42
C ASN A 98 6.83 -5.28 -3.43
N ILE A 99 7.10 -4.01 -3.11
CA ILE A 99 6.74 -2.87 -3.96
C ILE A 99 7.41 -2.95 -5.33
N GLU A 100 8.67 -3.38 -5.39
CA GLU A 100 9.41 -3.45 -6.66
C GLU A 100 8.74 -4.42 -7.62
N ASP A 101 8.36 -5.60 -7.16
CA ASP A 101 7.67 -6.58 -7.97
C ASP A 101 6.27 -6.12 -8.39
N GLU A 102 5.56 -5.39 -7.53
CA GLU A 102 4.29 -4.78 -7.88
C GLU A 102 4.45 -3.74 -9.01
N LEU A 103 5.45 -2.90 -8.92
CA LEU A 103 5.73 -1.88 -9.96
C LEU A 103 6.17 -2.53 -11.27
N ILE A 104 7.01 -3.56 -11.22
CA ILE A 104 7.40 -4.32 -12.40
C ILE A 104 6.18 -4.87 -13.14
N ARG A 105 5.25 -5.49 -12.43
CA ARG A 105 4.03 -6.05 -13.03
C ARG A 105 3.11 -4.96 -13.58
N SER A 106 2.99 -3.84 -12.89
CA SER A 106 2.08 -2.76 -13.27
C SER A 106 2.55 -1.98 -14.52
N MET A 107 3.84 -2.04 -14.85
CA MET A 107 4.43 -1.35 -16.00
C MET A 107 5.01 -2.30 -17.04
N GLY A 108 5.01 -3.62 -16.79
CA GLY A 108 5.58 -4.60 -17.72
C GLY A 108 7.09 -4.48 -17.90
N LEU A 109 7.81 -4.14 -16.81
CA LEU A 109 9.27 -3.99 -16.83
C LEU A 109 9.97 -5.35 -16.69
N LYS A 110 11.22 -5.43 -17.12
CA LYS A 110 12.09 -6.59 -16.89
C LYS A 110 12.64 -6.60 -15.45
N ASN A 111 13.01 -5.41 -14.97
CA ASN A 111 13.53 -5.20 -13.63
C ASN A 111 13.17 -3.78 -13.19
N ILE A 112 13.29 -3.51 -11.89
CA ILE A 112 12.87 -2.21 -11.34
C ILE A 112 13.82 -1.07 -11.72
N GLU A 113 15.09 -1.36 -12.02
CA GLU A 113 16.07 -0.37 -12.42
C GLU A 113 15.67 0.35 -13.71
N GLU A 114 14.90 -0.28 -14.58
CA GLU A 114 14.40 0.35 -15.82
C GLU A 114 13.50 1.55 -15.56
N PHE A 115 12.78 1.55 -14.45
CA PHE A 115 11.77 2.58 -14.19
C PHE A 115 12.39 3.97 -14.08
N LEU A 116 13.41 4.13 -13.26
CA LEU A 116 14.08 5.41 -13.01
C LEU A 116 15.54 5.43 -13.51
N LYS A 117 15.93 4.46 -14.30
CA LYS A 117 17.31 4.26 -14.79
C LYS A 117 18.29 4.17 -13.63
N SER A 118 17.93 3.44 -12.61
CA SER A 118 18.74 3.25 -11.41
C SER A 118 19.90 2.28 -11.65
N LYS A 119 21.00 2.47 -10.96
CA LYS A 119 22.19 1.61 -11.08
C LYS A 119 22.01 0.26 -10.43
N SER A 120 21.17 0.18 -9.38
CA SER A 120 20.88 -1.04 -8.66
C SER A 120 19.48 -0.99 -8.03
N LYS A 121 18.99 -2.13 -7.57
CA LYS A 121 17.73 -2.22 -6.82
C LYS A 121 17.76 -1.36 -5.54
N LYS A 122 18.90 -1.29 -4.88
CA LYS A 122 19.09 -0.45 -3.69
C LYS A 122 19.01 1.05 -4.06
N ASP A 123 19.63 1.44 -5.17
CA ASP A 123 19.61 2.83 -5.64
C ASP A 123 18.21 3.24 -6.10
N PHE A 124 17.40 2.31 -6.60
CA PHE A 124 16.02 2.57 -7.00
C PHE A 124 15.21 3.18 -5.83
N LYS A 125 15.31 2.66 -4.63
CA LYS A 125 14.58 3.17 -3.47
C LYS A 125 14.89 4.65 -3.21
N ARG A 126 16.18 5.00 -3.23
CA ARG A 126 16.63 6.38 -3.10
C ARG A 126 16.14 7.25 -4.26
N ASP A 127 16.25 6.75 -5.49
CA ASP A 127 15.85 7.47 -6.68
C ASP A 127 14.34 7.76 -6.69
N MET A 128 13.53 6.82 -6.24
CA MET A 128 12.09 6.99 -6.09
C MET A 128 11.72 8.09 -5.12
N LEU A 129 12.42 8.18 -4.00
CA LEU A 129 12.19 9.24 -3.00
C LEU A 129 12.60 10.62 -3.50
N LYS A 130 13.59 10.70 -4.38
CA LYS A 130 14.12 11.97 -4.94
C LYS A 130 13.41 12.42 -6.21
N GLU A 131 12.78 11.54 -6.95
CA GLU A 131 12.13 11.86 -8.23
C GLU A 131 10.95 12.82 -8.01
N ARG A 132 11.01 14.00 -8.62
CA ARG A 132 9.96 15.02 -8.51
C ARG A 132 8.78 14.77 -9.45
N ASN A 133 9.02 14.07 -10.56
CA ASN A 133 8.04 13.86 -11.62
C ASN A 133 7.64 12.38 -11.75
N LEU A 134 7.33 11.72 -10.62
CA LEU A 134 6.92 10.31 -10.63
C LEU A 134 5.69 10.06 -11.50
N LYS A 135 4.71 10.95 -11.45
CA LYS A 135 3.52 10.85 -12.32
C LYS A 135 3.91 10.72 -13.79
N SER A 136 4.78 11.61 -14.27
CA SER A 136 5.26 11.60 -15.65
C SER A 136 6.02 10.31 -15.98
N LYS A 137 6.83 9.83 -15.04
CA LYS A 137 7.55 8.55 -15.18
C LYS A 137 6.61 7.36 -15.26
N PHE A 138 5.60 7.30 -14.41
CA PHE A 138 4.58 6.28 -14.48
C PHE A 138 3.84 6.29 -15.82
N GLU A 139 3.43 7.47 -16.28
CA GLU A 139 2.74 7.63 -17.56
C GLU A 139 3.61 7.18 -18.74
N SER A 140 4.90 7.54 -18.75
CA SER A 140 5.84 7.15 -19.82
C SER A 140 6.10 5.64 -19.88
N HIS A 141 5.93 4.93 -18.76
CA HIS A 141 6.07 3.47 -18.68
C HIS A 141 4.73 2.74 -18.76
N HIS A 142 3.65 3.43 -19.15
CA HIS A 142 2.31 2.86 -19.31
C HIS A 142 1.79 2.17 -18.03
N PHE A 143 2.00 2.80 -16.88
CA PHE A 143 1.54 2.30 -15.59
C PHE A 143 0.04 1.99 -15.63
N ASP A 144 -0.32 0.79 -15.19
CA ASP A 144 -1.70 0.32 -15.12
C ASP A 144 -2.11 0.07 -13.67
N ILE A 145 -2.95 0.93 -13.12
CA ILE A 145 -3.46 0.80 -11.75
C ILE A 145 -4.21 -0.52 -11.54
N GLN A 146 -4.83 -1.07 -12.58
CA GLN A 146 -5.57 -2.33 -12.44
C GLN A 146 -4.66 -3.53 -12.22
N LYS A 147 -3.41 -3.44 -12.64
CA LYS A 147 -2.39 -4.48 -12.42
C LYS A 147 -1.70 -4.34 -11.07
N LEU A 148 -1.64 -3.13 -10.52
CA LEU A 148 -1.05 -2.90 -9.20
C LEU A 148 -1.91 -3.59 -8.13
N TRP A 149 -1.26 -4.35 -7.26
CA TRP A 149 -1.89 -5.10 -6.17
C TRP A 149 -2.99 -6.07 -6.61
N ALA A 150 -2.95 -6.53 -7.85
CA ALA A 150 -3.99 -7.38 -8.42
C ALA A 150 -3.83 -8.86 -8.06
N MET A 151 -2.63 -9.28 -7.67
CA MET A 151 -2.35 -10.68 -7.34
C MET A 151 -2.68 -11.00 -5.89
N ASN A 152 -3.07 -12.25 -5.65
CA ASN A 152 -3.20 -12.79 -4.31
C ASN A 152 -1.87 -13.38 -3.84
N PRO A 153 -1.50 -13.21 -2.55
CA PRO A 153 -0.25 -13.73 -2.04
C PRO A 153 -0.26 -15.25 -1.89
N ALA A 154 0.93 -15.83 -1.94
CA ALA A 154 1.13 -17.24 -1.63
C ALA A 154 1.22 -17.48 -0.11
N THR A 155 1.26 -18.76 0.31
CA THR A 155 1.52 -19.15 1.70
C THR A 155 2.80 -18.44 2.23
N PRO A 156 2.79 -17.89 3.46
CA PRO A 156 1.77 -18.03 4.50
C PRO A 156 0.68 -16.94 4.52
N PHE A 157 0.67 -16.04 3.54
CA PHE A 157 -0.30 -14.93 3.47
C PHE A 157 -1.54 -15.25 2.62
N ASP A 158 -1.66 -16.45 2.12
CA ASP A 158 -2.71 -16.87 1.18
C ASP A 158 -4.14 -16.75 1.71
N LYS A 159 -4.31 -16.76 3.03
CA LYS A 159 -5.64 -16.58 3.68
C LYS A 159 -6.04 -15.12 3.88
N ILE A 160 -5.15 -14.18 3.60
CA ILE A 160 -5.45 -12.75 3.71
C ILE A 160 -6.24 -12.32 2.47
N THR A 161 -7.41 -11.76 2.68
CA THR A 161 -8.24 -11.23 1.59
C THR A 161 -7.59 -9.96 1.01
N ASN A 162 -7.47 -9.90 -0.30
CA ASN A 162 -6.96 -8.72 -1.01
C ASN A 162 -8.13 -7.76 -1.30
N HIS A 163 -8.10 -6.59 -0.67
CA HIS A 163 -9.12 -5.55 -0.83
C HIS A 163 -8.68 -4.40 -1.76
N SER A 164 -7.63 -4.58 -2.54
CA SER A 164 -7.07 -3.48 -3.36
C SER A 164 -8.08 -2.85 -4.31
N LYS A 165 -9.03 -3.63 -4.82
CA LYS A 165 -10.10 -3.10 -5.69
C LYS A 165 -11.00 -2.08 -4.99
N LYS A 166 -11.13 -2.14 -3.68
CA LYS A 166 -11.99 -1.23 -2.90
C LYS A 166 -11.40 0.17 -2.74
N ILE A 167 -10.10 0.34 -2.95
CA ILE A 167 -9.42 1.63 -2.85
C ILE A 167 -9.12 2.27 -4.20
N LYS A 168 -9.21 1.53 -5.29
CA LYS A 168 -9.04 2.04 -6.66
C LYS A 168 -10.29 2.80 -7.11
N ILE A 169 -10.06 3.91 -7.82
CA ILE A 169 -11.14 4.77 -8.33
C ILE A 169 -11.44 4.43 -9.80
#